data_b29ea22af177ff44ec8db4e7574bbbcc
#
_entry.id   b29ea22af177ff44ec8db4e7574bbbcc
#
_cell.length_a   1.000
_cell.length_b   1.000
_cell.length_c   1.000
_cell.angle_alpha   90.00
_cell.angle_beta   90.00
_cell.angle_gamma   90.00
#
_symmetry.space_group_name_H-M   'P 1'
#
loop_
_entity.id
_entity.type
_entity.pdbx_description
1 polymer ?
#
loop_
_entity_poly.entity_id
_entity_poly.type
_entity_poly.pdbx_seq_one_letter_code
_entity_poly.pdbx_strand_id
1 'polypeptide(L)'
;MPVGTYGVVKTIDFNDLNILGFDIILSNTFHIMLTPGINVINCIKGLYKFINWKKGILTDSGGYQIFSLNKNILLNDGIKFKQFYSGNFVFMTPEKSIHLQHYFKSDIIMCLDDCIRYPTIFKNSWKSVNLSLFWAKRCKKVHNKT
;
A
#
# COMPACT_ATOMS: atom_id res chain seq x y z
N MET A 1 -10.40 -9.22 8.96
CA MET A 1 -9.82 -9.24 7.59
C MET A 1 -8.38 -9.70 7.70
N PRO A 2 -8.04 -10.88 7.16
CA PRO A 2 -6.69 -11.42 7.19
C PRO A 2 -5.72 -10.56 6.37
N VAL A 3 -4.43 -10.56 6.76
CA VAL A 3 -3.39 -9.75 6.10
C VAL A 3 -2.45 -10.66 5.31
N GLY A 4 -2.43 -10.46 3.99
CA GLY A 4 -1.56 -11.15 3.06
C GLY A 4 -0.38 -10.27 2.62
N THR A 5 0.69 -10.22 3.42
CA THR A 5 1.78 -9.26 3.27
C THR A 5 2.47 -9.33 1.90
N TYR A 6 2.83 -10.52 1.44
CA TYR A 6 3.41 -10.77 0.10
C TYR A 6 2.44 -11.55 -0.79
N GLY A 7 1.14 -11.34 -0.62
CA GLY A 7 0.12 -12.17 -1.24
C GLY A 7 -0.08 -13.51 -0.55
N VAL A 8 0.39 -13.66 0.69
CA VAL A 8 0.27 -14.88 1.50
C VAL A 8 -0.16 -14.51 2.91
N VAL A 9 -1.23 -15.10 3.41
CA VAL A 9 -1.59 -15.04 4.82
C VAL A 9 -0.76 -16.09 5.56
N LYS A 10 0.07 -15.63 6.51
CA LYS A 10 1.00 -16.53 7.22
C LYS A 10 0.25 -17.63 7.93
N THR A 11 0.75 -18.86 7.81
CA THR A 11 0.27 -20.08 8.50
C THR A 11 -1.09 -20.61 8.07
N ILE A 12 -1.79 -19.96 7.14
CA ILE A 12 -3.10 -20.41 6.68
C ILE A 12 -3.21 -20.25 5.16
N ASP A 13 -3.77 -21.22 4.47
CA ASP A 13 -3.96 -21.14 3.02
C ASP A 13 -5.29 -20.44 2.65
N PHE A 14 -5.47 -20.14 1.37
CA PHE A 14 -6.67 -19.45 0.90
C PHE A 14 -7.91 -20.33 0.89
N ASN A 15 -7.77 -21.67 0.85
CA ASN A 15 -8.91 -22.59 0.96
C ASN A 15 -9.43 -22.58 2.38
N ASP A 16 -8.55 -22.61 3.38
CA ASP A 16 -8.92 -22.49 4.78
C ASP A 16 -9.60 -21.14 5.08
N LEU A 17 -9.10 -20.04 4.50
CA LEU A 17 -9.76 -18.73 4.62
C LEU A 17 -11.17 -18.72 4.02
N ASN A 18 -11.39 -19.45 2.92
CA ASN A 18 -12.72 -19.62 2.33
C ASN A 18 -13.64 -20.44 3.24
N ILE A 19 -13.15 -21.54 3.82
CA ILE A 19 -13.90 -22.38 4.75
C ILE A 19 -14.28 -21.58 6.02
N LEU A 20 -13.38 -20.75 6.51
CA LEU A 20 -13.60 -19.86 7.65
C LEU A 20 -14.53 -18.68 7.34
N GLY A 21 -14.98 -18.53 6.08
CA GLY A 21 -15.98 -17.53 5.69
C GLY A 21 -15.44 -16.10 5.54
N PHE A 22 -14.13 -15.93 5.30
CA PHE A 22 -13.59 -14.59 5.00
C PHE A 22 -13.94 -14.18 3.57
N ASP A 23 -14.41 -12.92 3.41
CA ASP A 23 -14.79 -12.36 2.11
C ASP A 23 -13.79 -11.35 1.56
N ILE A 24 -12.96 -10.76 2.42
CA ILE A 24 -11.97 -9.75 2.05
C ILE A 24 -10.65 -10.07 2.75
N ILE A 25 -9.56 -9.95 2.00
CA ILE A 25 -8.19 -9.96 2.52
C ILE A 25 -7.55 -8.59 2.33
N LEU A 26 -6.57 -8.27 3.17
CA LEU A 26 -5.73 -7.08 3.00
C LEU A 26 -4.37 -7.50 2.43
N SER A 27 -3.88 -6.76 1.43
CA SER A 27 -2.50 -6.89 0.95
C SER A 27 -1.75 -5.56 1.05
N ASN A 28 -0.46 -5.64 1.37
CA ASN A 28 0.35 -4.46 1.58
C ASN A 28 1.00 -4.00 0.27
N THR A 29 0.60 -2.83 -0.22
CA THR A 29 1.10 -2.24 -1.47
C THR A 29 2.62 -2.13 -1.51
N PHE A 30 3.24 -1.69 -0.42
CA PHE A 30 4.69 -1.58 -0.31
C PHE A 30 5.40 -2.92 -0.57
N HIS A 31 4.93 -3.98 0.07
CA HIS A 31 5.56 -5.30 -0.04
C HIS A 31 5.37 -5.91 -1.43
N ILE A 32 4.16 -5.85 -1.99
CA ILE A 32 3.87 -6.37 -3.34
C ILE A 32 4.63 -5.58 -4.41
N MET A 33 4.78 -4.26 -4.25
CA MET A 33 5.59 -3.43 -5.15
C MET A 33 7.05 -3.89 -5.20
N LEU A 34 7.62 -4.32 -4.07
CA LEU A 34 9.00 -4.79 -3.99
C LEU A 34 9.13 -6.24 -4.43
N THR A 35 8.20 -7.10 -4.01
CA THR A 35 8.23 -8.56 -4.25
C THR A 35 6.80 -9.09 -4.33
N PRO A 36 6.37 -9.62 -5.48
CA PRO A 36 7.15 -9.96 -6.69
C PRO A 36 7.45 -8.77 -7.61
N GLY A 37 6.90 -7.59 -7.34
CA GLY A 37 7.06 -6.40 -8.15
C GLY A 37 5.95 -6.19 -9.20
N ILE A 38 5.84 -4.95 -9.68
CA ILE A 38 4.74 -4.53 -10.56
C ILE A 38 4.72 -5.31 -11.85
N ASN A 39 5.90 -5.58 -12.46
CA ASN A 39 5.99 -6.25 -13.74
C ASN A 39 5.38 -7.66 -13.69
N VAL A 40 5.65 -8.41 -12.61
CA VAL A 40 5.09 -9.74 -12.42
C VAL A 40 3.58 -9.68 -12.24
N ILE A 41 3.09 -8.80 -11.37
CA ILE A 41 1.65 -8.65 -11.11
C ILE A 41 0.90 -8.23 -12.39
N ASN A 42 1.48 -7.32 -13.16
CA ASN A 42 0.88 -6.85 -14.41
C ASN A 42 0.85 -7.96 -15.48
N CYS A 43 1.91 -8.74 -15.60
CA CYS A 43 2.00 -9.89 -16.51
C CYS A 43 0.92 -10.95 -16.19
N ILE A 44 0.65 -11.20 -14.92
CA ILE A 44 -0.37 -12.15 -14.45
C ILE A 44 -1.78 -11.52 -14.47
N LYS A 45 -1.91 -10.22 -14.78
CA LYS A 45 -3.16 -9.46 -14.88
C LYS A 45 -3.86 -9.23 -13.53
N GLY A 46 -3.10 -9.01 -12.46
CA GLY A 46 -3.59 -8.56 -11.15
C GLY A 46 -3.32 -9.51 -10.01
N LEU A 47 -3.50 -9.00 -8.80
CA LEU A 47 -3.18 -9.71 -7.56
C LEU A 47 -4.10 -10.92 -7.35
N TYR A 48 -5.36 -10.87 -7.75
CA TYR A 48 -6.30 -11.98 -7.72
C TYR A 48 -5.74 -13.28 -8.31
N LYS A 49 -5.16 -13.16 -9.51
CA LYS A 49 -4.58 -14.32 -10.19
C LYS A 49 -3.29 -14.77 -9.57
N PHE A 50 -2.49 -13.83 -9.07
CA PHE A 50 -1.23 -14.12 -8.41
C PHE A 50 -1.42 -14.96 -7.16
N ILE A 51 -2.43 -14.63 -6.33
CA ILE A 51 -2.69 -15.32 -5.06
C ILE A 51 -3.81 -16.37 -5.15
N ASN A 52 -4.44 -16.53 -6.32
CA ASN A 52 -5.60 -17.39 -6.54
C ASN A 52 -6.77 -17.12 -5.57
N TRP A 53 -7.00 -15.84 -5.25
CA TRP A 53 -8.11 -15.39 -4.41
C TRP A 53 -9.26 -14.87 -5.28
N LYS A 54 -10.51 -15.32 -5.04
CA LYS A 54 -11.67 -15.00 -5.88
C LYS A 54 -12.66 -14.03 -5.23
N LYS A 55 -12.33 -13.55 -4.02
CA LYS A 55 -13.16 -12.61 -3.26
C LYS A 55 -12.46 -11.26 -3.15
N GLY A 56 -12.98 -10.34 -2.34
CA GLY A 56 -12.48 -8.97 -2.26
C GLY A 56 -11.02 -8.84 -1.80
N ILE A 57 -10.32 -7.88 -2.40
CA ILE A 57 -8.97 -7.48 -1.99
C ILE A 57 -8.98 -6.00 -1.63
N LEU A 58 -8.55 -5.70 -0.42
CA LEU A 58 -8.20 -4.35 -0.01
C LEU A 58 -6.67 -4.21 -0.03
N THR A 59 -6.16 -3.13 -0.62
CA THR A 59 -4.75 -2.78 -0.49
C THR A 59 -4.57 -1.51 0.33
N ASP A 60 -3.54 -1.51 1.19
CA ASP A 60 -3.13 -0.31 1.91
C ASP A 60 -2.38 0.66 0.99
N SER A 61 -2.06 1.86 1.49
CA SER A 61 -1.31 2.87 0.73
C SER A 61 0.19 2.60 0.60
N GLY A 62 0.74 1.74 1.47
CA GLY A 62 2.17 1.53 1.66
C GLY A 62 2.85 2.58 2.55
N GLY A 63 2.13 3.61 2.99
CA GLY A 63 2.69 4.74 3.77
C GLY A 63 3.29 4.30 5.10
N TYR A 64 2.58 3.50 5.87
CA TYR A 64 3.03 3.03 7.18
C TYR A 64 4.32 2.19 7.10
N GLN A 65 4.42 1.29 6.13
CA GLN A 65 5.61 0.47 5.95
C GLN A 65 6.83 1.32 5.61
N ILE A 66 6.67 2.35 4.76
CA ILE A 66 7.73 3.28 4.43
C ILE A 66 8.11 4.12 5.66
N PHE A 67 7.11 4.60 6.42
CA PHE A 67 7.33 5.35 7.66
C PHE A 67 8.15 4.54 8.68
N SER A 68 7.93 3.23 8.78
CA SER A 68 8.66 2.35 9.68
C SER A 68 10.14 2.14 9.31
N LEU A 69 10.54 2.51 8.06
CA LEU A 69 11.94 2.43 7.63
C LEU A 69 12.76 3.55 8.29
N ASN A 70 13.95 3.19 8.80
CA ASN A 70 14.83 4.16 9.48
C ASN A 70 15.44 5.25 8.57
N LYS A 71 15.32 5.11 7.24
CA LYS A 71 15.92 6.01 6.25
C LYS A 71 14.86 6.44 5.22
N ASN A 72 13.86 7.17 5.69
CA ASN A 72 12.90 7.84 4.82
C ASN A 72 13.02 9.36 4.96
N ILE A 73 12.67 10.07 3.90
CA ILE A 73 12.65 11.54 3.84
C ILE A 73 11.24 11.93 3.41
N LEU A 74 10.53 12.58 4.32
CA LEU A 74 9.20 13.14 4.05
C LEU A 74 9.35 14.45 3.28
N LEU A 75 8.64 14.56 2.17
CA LEU A 75 8.55 15.75 1.33
C LEU A 75 7.07 16.12 1.12
N ASN A 76 6.79 17.34 0.72
CA ASN A 76 5.40 17.75 0.44
C ASN A 76 4.74 16.90 -0.65
N ASP A 77 5.51 16.42 -1.61
CA ASP A 77 5.02 15.66 -2.76
C ASP A 77 5.01 14.15 -2.57
N GLY A 78 5.54 13.65 -1.47
CA GLY A 78 5.61 12.22 -1.19
C GLY A 78 6.74 11.84 -0.25
N ILE A 79 7.08 10.56 -0.22
CA ILE A 79 8.08 10.00 0.68
C ILE A 79 9.19 9.37 -0.13
N LYS A 80 10.44 9.83 0.07
CA LYS A 80 11.63 9.21 -0.51
C LYS A 80 12.23 8.23 0.49
N PHE A 81 12.48 7.00 0.06
CA PHE A 81 13.07 5.97 0.89
C PHE A 81 14.07 5.12 0.12
N LYS A 82 14.96 4.46 0.86
CA LYS A 82 15.97 3.56 0.28
C LYS A 82 15.47 2.12 0.35
N GLN A 83 15.43 1.43 -0.78
CA GLN A 83 15.11 0.01 -0.83
C GLN A 83 16.18 -0.81 -0.14
N PHE A 84 15.76 -1.77 0.68
CA PHE A 84 16.69 -2.60 1.45
C PHE A 84 17.58 -3.48 0.55
N TYR A 85 16.99 -4.14 -0.44
CA TYR A 85 17.73 -5.10 -1.28
C TYR A 85 18.58 -4.44 -2.35
N SER A 86 18.09 -3.45 -3.05
CA SER A 86 18.79 -2.80 -4.16
C SER A 86 19.64 -1.62 -3.75
N GLY A 87 19.42 -1.06 -2.57
CA GLY A 87 20.05 0.18 -2.14
C GLY A 87 19.58 1.43 -2.88
N ASN A 88 18.72 1.29 -3.89
CA ASN A 88 18.24 2.41 -4.70
C ASN A 88 17.20 3.25 -3.94
N PHE A 89 17.19 4.55 -4.25
CA PHE A 89 16.12 5.41 -3.76
C PHE A 89 14.86 5.25 -4.58
N VAL A 90 13.73 5.13 -3.87
CA VAL A 90 12.39 5.13 -4.46
C VAL A 90 11.62 6.32 -3.91
N PHE A 91 10.86 6.96 -4.76
CA PHE A 91 9.96 8.03 -4.39
C PHE A 91 8.52 7.55 -4.52
N MET A 92 7.81 7.51 -3.39
CA MET A 92 6.38 7.18 -3.31
C MET A 92 5.61 8.48 -3.24
N THR A 93 4.78 8.72 -4.24
CA THR A 93 3.82 9.85 -4.27
C THR A 93 2.40 9.35 -4.09
N PRO A 94 1.43 10.22 -3.75
CA PRO A 94 0.02 9.86 -3.72
C PRO A 94 -0.47 9.21 -5.02
N GLU A 95 -0.06 9.77 -6.17
CA GLU A 95 -0.42 9.25 -7.49
C GLU A 95 0.14 7.85 -7.71
N LYS A 96 1.41 7.65 -7.37
CA LYS A 96 2.07 6.35 -7.52
C LYS A 96 1.43 5.29 -6.66
N SER A 97 1.06 5.61 -5.40
CA SER A 97 0.35 4.69 -4.52
C SER A 97 -0.97 4.24 -5.14
N ILE A 98 -1.76 5.16 -5.69
CA ILE A 98 -3.04 4.84 -6.34
C ILE A 98 -2.80 3.99 -7.60
N HIS A 99 -1.87 4.37 -8.47
CA HIS A 99 -1.56 3.58 -9.67
C HIS A 99 -1.13 2.14 -9.34
N LEU A 100 -0.32 1.95 -8.29
CA LEU A 100 0.07 0.62 -7.84
C LEU A 100 -1.15 -0.23 -7.47
N GLN A 101 -2.05 0.32 -6.68
CA GLN A 101 -3.27 -0.37 -6.23
C GLN A 101 -4.22 -0.68 -7.42
N HIS A 102 -4.28 0.20 -8.42
CA HIS A 102 -4.99 -0.08 -9.68
C HIS A 102 -4.31 -1.22 -10.48
N TYR A 103 -2.99 -1.25 -10.58
CA TYR A 103 -2.27 -2.38 -11.22
C TYR A 103 -2.53 -3.71 -10.49
N PHE A 104 -2.68 -3.66 -9.18
CA PHE A 104 -3.04 -4.84 -8.38
C PHE A 104 -4.49 -5.28 -8.60
N LYS A 105 -5.32 -4.42 -9.18
CA LYS A 105 -6.78 -4.62 -9.35
C LYS A 105 -7.49 -4.83 -8.02
N SER A 106 -7.14 -4.02 -7.03
CA SER A 106 -7.78 -4.04 -5.73
C SER A 106 -9.20 -3.50 -5.79
N ASP A 107 -10.13 -4.11 -5.05
CA ASP A 107 -11.52 -3.64 -4.95
C ASP A 107 -11.63 -2.40 -4.07
N ILE A 108 -10.84 -2.37 -3.00
CA ILE A 108 -10.77 -1.25 -2.07
C ILE A 108 -9.32 -0.78 -2.02
N ILE A 109 -9.13 0.52 -2.27
CA ILE A 109 -7.82 1.16 -2.26
C ILE A 109 -7.76 2.26 -1.20
N MET A 110 -6.57 2.46 -0.63
CA MET A 110 -6.36 3.45 0.43
C MET A 110 -5.51 4.62 -0.08
N CYS A 111 -5.86 5.83 0.35
CA CYS A 111 -5.03 7.01 0.07
C CYS A 111 -3.74 6.99 0.87
N LEU A 112 -2.67 7.53 0.27
CA LEU A 112 -1.40 7.74 0.98
C LEU A 112 -1.59 8.80 2.06
N ASP A 113 -1.11 8.51 3.26
CA ASP A 113 -1.14 9.39 4.43
C ASP A 113 0.24 9.56 5.03
N ASP A 114 0.40 10.62 5.80
CA ASP A 114 1.61 10.85 6.61
C ASP A 114 1.41 10.27 8.00
N CYS A 115 2.26 9.29 8.34
CA CYS A 115 2.29 8.67 9.65
C CYS A 115 3.32 9.39 10.54
N ILE A 116 2.92 9.71 11.77
CA ILE A 116 3.81 10.33 12.76
C ILE A 116 4.03 9.43 13.96
N ARG A 117 5.19 9.58 14.59
CA ARG A 117 5.52 8.84 15.83
C ARG A 117 4.75 9.40 17.02
N TYR A 118 4.35 8.53 17.91
CA TYR A 118 3.79 8.89 19.21
C TYR A 118 4.83 8.60 20.32
N PRO A 119 4.94 9.47 21.35
CA PRO A 119 4.25 10.74 21.54
C PRO A 119 4.78 11.88 20.63
N THR A 120 3.90 12.85 20.30
CA THR A 120 4.26 14.02 19.49
C THR A 120 3.55 15.27 19.98
N ILE A 121 4.03 16.45 19.53
CA ILE A 121 3.43 17.75 19.88
C ILE A 121 2.31 18.09 18.88
N PHE A 122 1.33 18.88 19.33
CA PHE A 122 0.18 19.32 18.52
C PHE A 122 0.58 19.89 17.15
N LYS A 123 1.63 20.72 17.11
CA LYS A 123 2.12 21.33 15.86
C LYS A 123 2.49 20.29 14.80
N ASN A 124 3.10 19.19 15.18
CA ASN A 124 3.49 18.11 14.26
C ASN A 124 2.25 17.33 13.80
N SER A 125 1.32 17.02 14.71
CA SER A 125 0.05 16.37 14.36
C SER A 125 -0.74 17.21 13.37
N TRP A 126 -0.83 18.51 13.58
CA TRP A 126 -1.50 19.42 12.67
C TRP A 126 -0.88 19.46 11.27
N LYS A 127 0.45 19.48 11.19
CA LYS A 127 1.17 19.39 9.90
C LYS A 127 0.87 18.08 9.18
N SER A 128 0.92 16.95 9.89
CA SER A 128 0.66 15.63 9.33
C SER A 128 -0.77 15.51 8.81
N VAL A 129 -1.76 15.97 9.55
CA VAL A 129 -3.16 15.99 9.11
C VAL A 129 -3.33 16.81 7.83
N ASN A 130 -2.76 18.01 7.76
CA ASN A 130 -2.86 18.85 6.56
C ASN A 130 -2.16 18.22 5.35
N LEU A 131 -1.00 17.59 5.54
CA LEU A 131 -0.30 16.89 4.48
C LEU A 131 -1.11 15.69 3.99
N SER A 132 -1.66 14.88 4.90
CA SER A 132 -2.51 13.74 4.57
C SER A 132 -3.77 14.17 3.82
N LEU A 133 -4.42 15.26 4.22
CA LEU A 133 -5.57 15.83 3.49
C LEU A 133 -5.19 16.33 2.09
N PHE A 134 -4.03 16.95 1.95
CA PHE A 134 -3.50 17.35 0.65
C PHE A 134 -3.25 16.15 -0.25
N TRP A 135 -2.61 15.10 0.27
CA TRP A 135 -2.37 13.86 -0.46
C TRP A 135 -3.65 13.10 -0.81
N ALA A 136 -4.64 13.07 0.09
CA ALA A 136 -5.93 12.45 -0.17
C ALA A 136 -6.66 13.10 -1.36
N LYS A 137 -6.59 14.43 -1.49
CA LYS A 137 -7.14 15.15 -2.66
C LYS A 137 -6.44 14.74 -3.96
N ARG A 138 -5.11 14.56 -3.93
CA ARG A 138 -4.32 14.10 -5.08
C ARG A 138 -4.66 12.65 -5.42
N CYS A 139 -4.75 11.77 -4.44
CA CYS A 139 -5.18 10.37 -4.62
C CYS A 139 -6.55 10.30 -5.30
N LYS A 140 -7.53 11.04 -4.78
CA LYS A 140 -8.89 11.09 -5.36
C LYS A 140 -8.89 11.58 -6.80
N LYS A 141 -8.10 12.61 -7.12
CA LYS A 141 -7.99 13.15 -8.49
C LYS A 141 -7.47 12.12 -9.49
N VAL A 142 -6.52 11.28 -9.09
CA VAL A 142 -5.99 10.19 -9.93
C VAL A 142 -7.01 9.06 -10.03
N HIS A 143 -7.56 8.63 -8.90
CA HIS A 143 -8.55 7.55 -8.88
C HIS A 143 -9.76 7.81 -9.79
N ASN A 144 -10.26 9.05 -9.82
CA ASN A 144 -11.40 9.42 -10.67
C ASN A 144 -11.07 9.48 -12.17
N LYS A 145 -9.80 9.39 -12.57
CA LYS A 145 -9.37 9.43 -13.98
C LYS A 145 -9.04 8.06 -14.56
N THR A 146 -8.98 7.04 -13.70
CA THR A 146 -8.64 5.67 -14.03
C THR A 146 -9.86 4.78 -13.97
#